data_2d69dca7d8ab14993058b5438f00b3d1
#
_entry.id   2d69dca7d8ab14993058b5438f00b3d1
#
_cell.length_a   1.000
_cell.length_b   1.000
_cell.length_c   1.000
_cell.angle_alpha   90.00
_cell.angle_beta   90.00
_cell.angle_gamma   90.00
#
_symmetry.space_group_name_H-M   'P 1'
#
loop_
_entity.id
_entity.type
_entity.pdbx_description
1 polymer ?
#
loop_
_entity_poly.entity_id
_entity_poly.type
_entity_poly.pdbx_seq_one_letter_code
_entity_poly.pdbx_strand_id
1 'polypeptide(L)'
;MAPQNKKAVLVLDIGTSFVKIGLFDLSANPIKNCQIKFEHWMTIKTDGTYTFSALESSKIIERGLDELLLKAAEYQIVAFSTDTMASTIIGLDKNYAPLTDVFTYADTRPYKQLAKLKEGVNQKLFYDDTGCPMHTSYIPSRIIWFKEKYPDLDKKIHIWTDFSNYLLRKWMQKKDIDISYSVASWTGLLDRKKLTWYAPGLNFIGLKEDNLPNLSPYTKNIKGLNSEYSKRWPSLSNVPFFLPVGDGASSNIGVGCNSENKIALSIGTTGALRVLTNKTKINIPQGLWNYRLGENHSLLGGAFSEGGNVGLWLKKLMNIQLDSDENLNEEISTNESSLELENILLRSKPDAHGLTVLPFLAGERAVGWAENATGTLTGLRLSTTKPEIYQAFLESIAYRFGLVSKRLMTLLQEECSVIASGGAVQSSKYWLQMLSDVLGMRVGVSNVQEDTGRGTAILALNAMGISSSFNDFEFEVTKFYEPNEKNMIIYQNAMNRQEELYSKIFS
;
A
#
# COMPACT_ATOMS: atom_id res chain seq x y z
N MET A 1 0.58 -37.67 -26.92
CA MET A 1 -0.14 -36.41 -26.64
C MET A 1 0.91 -35.42 -26.19
N ALA A 2 1.03 -34.27 -26.88
CA ALA A 2 1.87 -33.18 -26.37
C ALA A 2 1.38 -32.81 -24.96
N PRO A 3 2.28 -32.55 -23.99
CA PRO A 3 1.87 -32.13 -22.67
C PRO A 3 1.01 -30.87 -22.80
N GLN A 4 -0.22 -30.93 -22.28
CA GLN A 4 -1.10 -29.78 -22.27
C GLN A 4 -0.42 -28.74 -21.35
N ASN A 5 0.18 -27.69 -21.93
CA ASN A 5 0.86 -26.65 -21.16
C ASN A 5 -0.13 -26.06 -20.16
N LYS A 6 0.20 -26.14 -18.87
CA LYS A 6 -0.58 -25.55 -17.79
C LYS A 6 -0.60 -24.03 -18.00
N LYS A 7 -1.81 -23.44 -18.03
CA LYS A 7 -1.96 -21.99 -18.20
C LYS A 7 -1.66 -21.25 -16.90
N ALA A 8 -0.98 -20.11 -16.99
CA ALA A 8 -0.65 -19.29 -15.85
C ALA A 8 -0.68 -17.79 -16.18
N VAL A 9 -0.96 -16.97 -15.17
CA VAL A 9 -0.78 -15.51 -15.19
C VAL A 9 0.57 -15.18 -14.58
N LEU A 10 1.37 -14.38 -15.27
CA LEU A 10 2.59 -13.82 -14.71
C LEU A 10 2.28 -12.49 -14.04
N VAL A 11 2.68 -12.36 -12.78
CA VAL A 11 2.47 -11.16 -11.96
C VAL A 11 3.80 -10.55 -11.56
N LEU A 12 3.88 -9.23 -11.67
CA LEU A 12 4.96 -8.38 -11.14
C LEU A 12 4.37 -7.48 -10.04
N ASP A 13 4.71 -7.75 -8.80
CA ASP A 13 4.36 -6.95 -7.61
C ASP A 13 5.54 -6.01 -7.27
N ILE A 14 5.35 -4.71 -7.48
CA ILE A 14 6.36 -3.67 -7.21
C ILE A 14 6.05 -3.01 -5.88
N GLY A 15 6.43 -3.66 -4.79
CA GLY A 15 6.26 -3.13 -3.43
C GLY A 15 7.40 -2.21 -2.98
N THR A 16 7.21 -1.54 -1.85
CA THR A 16 8.21 -0.62 -1.28
C THR A 16 9.46 -1.35 -0.77
N SER A 17 9.29 -2.45 -0.04
CA SER A 17 10.40 -3.21 0.55
C SER A 17 10.91 -4.33 -0.36
N PHE A 18 10.02 -4.91 -1.16
CA PHE A 18 10.33 -6.05 -2.02
C PHE A 18 9.66 -5.88 -3.37
N VAL A 19 10.34 -6.38 -4.40
CA VAL A 19 9.73 -6.70 -5.68
C VAL A 19 9.55 -8.21 -5.75
N LYS A 20 8.38 -8.65 -6.19
CA LYS A 20 8.06 -10.07 -6.35
C LYS A 20 7.60 -10.33 -7.78
N ILE A 21 8.02 -11.44 -8.32
CA ILE A 21 7.64 -11.90 -9.65
C ILE A 21 7.19 -13.34 -9.52
N GLY A 22 5.96 -13.65 -9.95
CA GLY A 22 5.45 -14.99 -9.76
C GLY A 22 4.44 -15.45 -10.80
N LEU A 23 4.31 -16.75 -10.94
CA LEU A 23 3.21 -17.35 -11.68
C LEU A 23 2.07 -17.72 -10.75
N PHE A 24 0.86 -17.48 -11.22
CA PHE A 24 -0.39 -17.88 -10.60
C PHE A 24 -1.21 -18.72 -11.57
N ASP A 25 -1.83 -19.78 -11.07
CA ASP A 25 -2.76 -20.61 -11.86
C ASP A 25 -4.07 -19.87 -12.19
N LEU A 26 -4.96 -20.50 -12.95
CA LEU A 26 -6.26 -19.89 -13.29
C LEU A 26 -7.25 -19.80 -12.12
N SER A 27 -6.91 -20.38 -10.97
CA SER A 27 -7.62 -20.20 -9.69
C SER A 27 -6.95 -19.12 -8.82
N ALA A 28 -5.97 -18.40 -9.38
CA ALA A 28 -5.18 -17.38 -8.72
C ALA A 28 -4.38 -17.90 -7.52
N ASN A 29 -3.99 -19.18 -7.50
CA ASN A 29 -3.06 -19.70 -6.50
C ASN A 29 -1.62 -19.54 -6.97
N PRO A 30 -0.69 -19.16 -6.07
CA PRO A 30 0.72 -19.04 -6.42
C PRO A 30 1.33 -20.40 -6.75
N ILE A 31 2.08 -20.48 -7.82
CA ILE A 31 2.81 -21.69 -8.24
C ILE A 31 4.15 -21.72 -7.49
N LYS A 32 4.31 -22.66 -6.54
CA LYS A 32 5.39 -22.69 -5.54
C LYS A 32 6.80 -22.48 -6.11
N ASN A 33 7.16 -23.16 -7.19
CA ASN A 33 8.52 -23.10 -7.74
C ASN A 33 8.74 -21.96 -8.73
N CYS A 34 7.70 -21.15 -8.96
CA CYS A 34 7.71 -20.03 -9.88
C CYS A 34 7.41 -18.72 -9.13
N GLN A 35 8.10 -18.51 -8.01
CA GLN A 35 8.07 -17.28 -7.23
C GLN A 35 9.50 -16.79 -7.05
N ILE A 36 9.72 -15.50 -7.30
CA ILE A 36 10.99 -14.80 -7.11
C ILE A 36 10.73 -13.55 -6.29
N LYS A 37 11.57 -13.31 -5.30
CA LYS A 37 11.50 -12.16 -4.42
C LYS A 37 12.89 -11.58 -4.23
N PHE A 38 13.01 -10.27 -4.34
CA PHE A 38 14.24 -9.54 -4.03
C PHE A 38 13.94 -8.22 -3.36
N GLU A 39 14.90 -7.70 -2.60
CA GLU A 39 14.76 -6.41 -1.94
C GLU A 39 14.70 -5.29 -2.96
N HIS A 40 13.84 -4.30 -2.69
CA HIS A 40 13.75 -3.09 -3.48
C HIS A 40 14.68 -2.03 -2.88
N TRP A 41 15.70 -1.65 -3.62
CA TRP A 41 16.73 -0.72 -3.15
C TRP A 41 16.23 0.72 -3.16
N MET A 42 16.02 1.26 -1.96
CA MET A 42 15.61 2.64 -1.76
C MET A 42 16.79 3.53 -1.38
N THR A 43 16.85 4.72 -1.95
CA THR A 43 17.72 5.80 -1.49
C THR A 43 17.01 6.59 -0.42
N ILE A 44 17.43 6.44 0.83
CA ILE A 44 16.85 7.10 2.00
C ILE A 44 17.91 8.01 2.59
N LYS A 45 17.57 9.30 2.81
CA LYS A 45 18.47 10.28 3.42
C LYS A 45 17.77 11.04 4.54
N THR A 46 18.56 11.66 5.40
CA THR A 46 18.09 12.45 6.54
C THR A 46 17.37 13.75 6.14
N ASP A 47 17.53 14.20 4.89
CA ASP A 47 16.83 15.37 4.34
C ASP A 47 15.37 15.10 3.91
N GLY A 48 14.88 13.88 4.12
CA GLY A 48 13.54 13.43 3.71
C GLY A 48 13.49 12.80 2.32
N THR A 49 14.65 12.59 1.66
CA THR A 49 14.72 11.86 0.39
C THR A 49 14.25 10.41 0.57
N TYR A 50 13.31 10.00 -0.26
CA TYR A 50 12.86 8.61 -0.36
C TYR A 50 12.59 8.26 -1.84
N THR A 51 13.64 7.87 -2.56
CA THR A 51 13.62 7.65 -4.03
C THR A 51 14.30 6.33 -4.38
N PHE A 52 14.19 5.93 -5.64
CA PHE A 52 15.00 4.86 -6.20
C PHE A 52 15.34 5.10 -7.68
N SER A 53 16.40 4.45 -8.16
CA SER A 53 16.82 4.54 -9.56
C SER A 53 15.93 3.68 -10.45
N ALA A 54 15.24 4.27 -11.42
CA ALA A 54 14.44 3.55 -12.41
C ALA A 54 15.29 2.59 -13.25
N LEU A 55 16.51 3.00 -13.59
CA LEU A 55 17.41 2.18 -14.41
C LEU A 55 17.88 0.94 -13.66
N GLU A 56 18.32 1.09 -12.40
CA GLU A 56 18.81 -0.05 -11.62
C GLU A 56 17.66 -0.99 -11.25
N SER A 57 16.50 -0.45 -10.80
CA SER A 57 15.34 -1.28 -10.48
C SER A 57 14.82 -2.03 -11.70
N SER A 58 14.80 -1.39 -12.89
CA SER A 58 14.40 -2.11 -14.12
C SER A 58 15.33 -3.26 -14.46
N LYS A 59 16.67 -3.10 -14.30
CA LYS A 59 17.64 -4.18 -14.55
C LYS A 59 17.44 -5.37 -13.59
N ILE A 60 17.13 -5.08 -12.34
CA ILE A 60 16.88 -6.12 -11.32
C ILE A 60 15.61 -6.89 -11.67
N ILE A 61 14.52 -6.17 -11.99
CA ILE A 61 13.24 -6.77 -12.41
C ILE A 61 13.44 -7.64 -13.66
N GLU A 62 14.17 -7.14 -14.64
CA GLU A 62 14.43 -7.88 -15.87
C GLU A 62 15.24 -9.16 -15.65
N ARG A 63 16.23 -9.14 -14.74
CA ARG A 63 16.94 -10.37 -14.32
C ARG A 63 16.02 -11.36 -13.61
N GLY A 64 15.13 -10.85 -12.74
CA GLY A 64 14.11 -11.69 -12.11
C GLY A 64 13.16 -12.33 -13.12
N LEU A 65 12.75 -11.59 -14.16
CA LEU A 65 11.95 -12.14 -15.25
C LEU A 65 12.72 -13.21 -16.04
N ASP A 66 14.00 -12.99 -16.37
CA ASP A 66 14.84 -13.99 -17.03
C ASP A 66 14.89 -15.30 -16.23
N GLU A 67 15.12 -15.20 -14.92
CA GLU A 67 15.17 -16.37 -14.02
C GLU A 67 13.81 -17.07 -13.93
N LEU A 68 12.71 -16.31 -13.75
CA LEU A 68 11.37 -16.89 -13.67
C LEU A 68 10.98 -17.61 -14.95
N LEU A 69 11.25 -17.03 -16.12
CA LEU A 69 10.87 -17.61 -17.40
C LEU A 69 11.59 -18.93 -17.69
N LEU A 70 12.81 -19.12 -17.18
CA LEU A 70 13.49 -20.43 -17.22
C LEU A 70 12.78 -21.48 -16.37
N LYS A 71 12.29 -21.10 -15.19
CA LYS A 71 11.52 -21.99 -14.30
C LYS A 71 10.10 -22.26 -14.83
N ALA A 72 9.59 -21.35 -15.65
CA ALA A 72 8.23 -21.35 -16.18
C ALA A 72 8.06 -22.14 -17.50
N ALA A 73 9.07 -22.87 -17.98
CA ALA A 73 9.09 -23.49 -19.30
C ALA A 73 7.93 -24.48 -19.57
N GLU A 74 7.36 -25.10 -18.54
CA GLU A 74 6.20 -25.99 -18.65
C GLU A 74 4.85 -25.26 -18.68
N TYR A 75 4.82 -23.92 -18.47
CA TYR A 75 3.61 -23.12 -18.39
C TYR A 75 3.39 -22.29 -19.64
N GLN A 76 2.14 -22.21 -20.08
CA GLN A 76 1.70 -21.22 -21.05
C GLN A 76 1.30 -19.95 -20.32
N ILE A 77 2.10 -18.89 -20.40
CA ILE A 77 1.73 -17.60 -19.84
C ILE A 77 0.64 -16.98 -20.70
N VAL A 78 -0.54 -16.76 -20.12
CA VAL A 78 -1.73 -16.24 -20.83
C VAL A 78 -1.97 -14.76 -20.60
N ALA A 79 -1.38 -14.19 -19.55
CA ALA A 79 -1.42 -12.76 -19.22
C ALA A 79 -0.18 -12.33 -18.43
N PHE A 80 0.20 -11.07 -18.56
CA PHE A 80 1.14 -10.37 -17.70
C PHE A 80 0.38 -9.24 -16.99
N SER A 81 0.44 -9.18 -15.67
CA SER A 81 -0.20 -8.15 -14.89
C SER A 81 0.76 -7.58 -13.85
N THR A 82 0.59 -6.31 -13.51
CA THR A 82 1.48 -5.61 -12.59
C THR A 82 0.66 -4.86 -11.55
N ASP A 83 1.07 -4.94 -10.33
CA ASP A 83 0.69 -3.97 -9.31
C ASP A 83 1.90 -3.13 -8.90
N THR A 84 1.64 -1.95 -8.36
CA THR A 84 2.67 -0.99 -8.03
C THR A 84 2.35 -0.24 -6.76
N MET A 85 3.40 0.11 -6.00
CA MET A 85 3.27 0.94 -4.82
C MET A 85 2.64 2.30 -5.14
N ALA A 86 1.89 2.83 -4.20
CA ALA A 86 1.14 4.07 -4.35
C ALA A 86 2.03 5.28 -4.68
N SER A 87 1.49 6.18 -5.50
CA SER A 87 2.00 7.54 -5.71
C SER A 87 3.48 7.65 -6.08
N THR A 88 4.01 6.71 -6.85
CA THR A 88 5.33 6.89 -7.47
C THR A 88 5.24 7.84 -8.65
N ILE A 89 6.30 8.62 -8.89
CA ILE A 89 6.38 9.49 -10.07
C ILE A 89 7.81 9.63 -10.58
N ILE A 90 7.94 9.66 -11.90
CA ILE A 90 9.19 9.81 -12.63
C ILE A 90 9.01 10.75 -13.83
N GLY A 91 9.96 11.63 -14.08
CA GLY A 91 10.02 12.47 -15.27
C GLY A 91 10.84 11.82 -16.40
N LEU A 92 10.26 11.73 -17.59
CA LEU A 92 10.88 11.14 -18.77
C LEU A 92 11.09 12.19 -19.87
N ASP A 93 12.12 12.04 -20.65
CA ASP A 93 12.39 12.86 -21.85
C ASP A 93 11.53 12.43 -23.06
N LYS A 94 11.76 13.06 -24.23
CA LYS A 94 11.06 12.77 -25.49
C LYS A 94 11.29 11.34 -26.01
N ASN A 95 12.36 10.70 -25.59
CA ASN A 95 12.68 9.33 -25.93
C ASN A 95 12.21 8.34 -24.86
N TYR A 96 11.48 8.83 -23.84
CA TYR A 96 11.03 8.10 -22.66
C TYR A 96 12.20 7.58 -21.80
N ALA A 97 13.37 8.21 -21.87
CA ALA A 97 14.48 7.94 -20.97
C ALA A 97 14.26 8.68 -19.63
N PRO A 98 14.62 8.07 -18.49
CA PRO A 98 14.48 8.69 -17.18
C PRO A 98 15.38 9.93 -17.04
N LEU A 99 14.80 11.06 -16.66
CA LEU A 99 15.51 12.28 -16.29
C LEU A 99 15.58 12.46 -14.77
N THR A 100 14.76 11.76 -14.02
CA THR A 100 14.74 11.82 -12.55
C THR A 100 14.86 10.41 -11.97
N ASP A 101 15.21 10.33 -10.68
CA ASP A 101 14.85 9.16 -9.89
C ASP A 101 13.34 9.02 -9.80
N VAL A 102 12.87 7.86 -9.36
CA VAL A 102 11.46 7.64 -8.99
C VAL A 102 11.23 8.17 -7.58
N PHE A 103 10.38 9.17 -7.45
CA PHE A 103 9.94 9.68 -6.15
C PHE A 103 8.82 8.77 -5.61
N THR A 104 8.87 8.46 -4.32
CA THR A 104 7.86 7.63 -3.66
C THR A 104 6.93 8.45 -2.77
N TYR A 105 5.86 7.83 -2.27
CA TYR A 105 4.94 8.47 -1.33
C TYR A 105 5.59 8.89 0.00
N ALA A 106 6.73 8.30 0.34
CA ALA A 106 7.46 8.57 1.58
C ALA A 106 8.48 9.71 1.46
N ASP A 107 8.65 10.31 0.27
CA ASP A 107 9.52 11.48 0.08
C ASP A 107 8.88 12.73 0.70
N THR A 108 9.47 13.23 1.79
CA THR A 108 8.94 14.35 2.57
C THR A 108 9.54 15.70 2.23
N ARG A 109 10.52 15.76 1.31
CA ARG A 109 11.17 17.03 0.89
C ARG A 109 10.19 18.12 0.44
N PRO A 110 9.03 17.79 -0.19
CA PRO A 110 8.07 18.79 -0.66
C PRO A 110 7.18 19.45 0.41
N TYR A 111 7.48 19.31 1.70
CA TYR A 111 6.61 19.82 2.78
C TYR A 111 6.29 21.32 2.67
N LYS A 112 7.27 22.16 2.25
CA LYS A 112 7.04 23.61 2.04
C LYS A 112 6.12 23.89 0.86
N GLN A 113 6.21 23.08 -0.19
CA GLN A 113 5.38 23.23 -1.39
C GLN A 113 3.94 22.76 -1.15
N LEU A 114 3.75 21.87 -0.18
CA LEU A 114 2.40 21.50 0.24
C LEU A 114 1.64 22.66 0.87
N ALA A 115 2.30 23.53 1.64
CA ALA A 115 1.68 24.75 2.16
C ALA A 115 1.19 25.66 1.01
N LYS A 116 2.01 25.88 -0.03
CA LYS A 116 1.60 26.64 -1.23
C LYS A 116 0.40 25.99 -1.92
N LEU A 117 0.35 24.67 -2.02
CA LEU A 117 -0.76 23.95 -2.61
C LEU A 117 -2.05 24.15 -1.78
N LYS A 118 -1.95 24.09 -0.45
CA LYS A 118 -3.07 24.30 0.48
C LYS A 118 -3.63 25.71 0.41
N GLU A 119 -2.79 26.71 0.16
CA GLU A 119 -3.19 28.13 0.00
C GLU A 119 -3.78 28.42 -1.38
N GLY A 120 -3.23 27.82 -2.44
CA GLY A 120 -3.57 28.13 -3.83
C GLY A 120 -4.68 27.28 -4.44
N VAL A 121 -5.09 26.19 -3.81
CA VAL A 121 -6.15 25.29 -4.31
C VAL A 121 -7.23 25.14 -3.24
N ASN A 122 -8.50 25.17 -3.66
CA ASN A 122 -9.60 24.89 -2.73
C ASN A 122 -9.51 23.46 -2.20
N GLN A 123 -9.09 23.31 -0.94
CA GLN A 123 -8.82 22.02 -0.30
C GLN A 123 -10.04 21.10 -0.31
N LYS A 124 -11.25 21.67 -0.06
CA LYS A 124 -12.48 20.89 -0.05
C LYS A 124 -12.82 20.33 -1.44
N LEU A 125 -12.75 21.16 -2.47
CA LEU A 125 -13.01 20.71 -3.85
C LEU A 125 -11.95 19.73 -4.32
N PHE A 126 -10.67 19.96 -3.99
CA PHE A 126 -9.58 19.02 -4.29
C PHE A 126 -9.89 17.65 -3.69
N TYR A 127 -10.22 17.61 -2.39
CA TYR A 127 -10.54 16.36 -1.70
C TYR A 127 -11.79 15.68 -2.26
N ASP A 128 -12.86 16.43 -2.48
CA ASP A 128 -14.13 15.91 -3.00
C ASP A 128 -13.98 15.34 -4.42
N ASP A 129 -13.14 15.95 -5.25
CA ASP A 129 -12.99 15.57 -6.66
C ASP A 129 -11.90 14.50 -6.86
N THR A 130 -10.79 14.58 -6.13
CA THR A 130 -9.69 13.61 -6.29
C THR A 130 -9.79 12.40 -5.36
N GLY A 131 -10.49 12.53 -4.23
CA GLY A 131 -10.52 11.52 -3.18
C GLY A 131 -9.24 11.46 -2.34
N CYS A 132 -8.33 12.41 -2.52
CA CYS A 132 -7.03 12.45 -1.87
C CYS A 132 -6.95 13.62 -0.90
N PRO A 133 -6.58 13.43 0.36
CA PRO A 133 -6.18 14.53 1.23
C PRO A 133 -4.97 15.29 0.65
N MET A 134 -4.85 16.59 0.93
CA MET A 134 -3.64 17.33 0.57
C MET A 134 -2.50 16.96 1.51
N HIS A 135 -1.56 16.15 1.04
CA HIS A 135 -0.44 15.62 1.80
C HIS A 135 0.77 15.37 0.89
N THR A 136 1.99 15.37 1.46
CA THR A 136 3.24 15.09 0.72
C THR A 136 3.28 13.69 0.08
N SER A 137 2.49 12.75 0.57
CA SER A 137 2.34 11.42 -0.05
C SER A 137 1.75 11.45 -1.46
N TYR A 138 1.18 12.58 -1.91
CA TYR A 138 0.64 12.74 -3.25
C TYR A 138 1.55 13.59 -4.14
N ILE A 139 1.34 13.49 -5.45
CA ILE A 139 2.25 14.01 -6.47
C ILE A 139 2.29 15.54 -6.56
N PRO A 140 1.21 16.31 -6.37
CA PRO A 140 1.21 17.75 -6.67
C PRO A 140 2.34 18.54 -6.01
N SER A 141 2.58 18.35 -4.72
CA SER A 141 3.66 19.06 -4.00
C SER A 141 5.05 18.67 -4.49
N ARG A 142 5.26 17.40 -4.95
CA ARG A 142 6.53 16.93 -5.48
C ARG A 142 6.85 17.58 -6.82
N ILE A 143 5.87 17.77 -7.70
CA ILE A 143 6.05 18.46 -8.98
C ILE A 143 6.44 19.91 -8.73
N ILE A 144 5.76 20.63 -7.82
CA ILE A 144 6.08 22.01 -7.47
C ILE A 144 7.53 22.09 -6.96
N TRP A 145 7.88 21.21 -6.00
CA TRP A 145 9.23 21.14 -5.44
C TRP A 145 10.29 20.88 -6.51
N PHE A 146 10.03 19.93 -7.42
CA PHE A 146 10.98 19.60 -8.48
C PHE A 146 11.18 20.78 -9.44
N LYS A 147 10.12 21.44 -9.87
CA LYS A 147 10.18 22.61 -10.75
C LYS A 147 10.97 23.76 -10.12
N GLU A 148 10.80 24.02 -8.83
CA GLU A 148 11.53 25.06 -8.12
C GLU A 148 13.01 24.73 -7.97
N LYS A 149 13.33 23.45 -7.70
CA LYS A 149 14.70 23.02 -7.44
C LYS A 149 15.51 22.77 -8.71
N TYR A 150 14.86 22.30 -9.76
CA TYR A 150 15.51 21.87 -11.01
C TYR A 150 14.82 22.43 -12.25
N PRO A 151 14.69 23.77 -12.40
CA PRO A 151 13.89 24.40 -13.46
C PRO A 151 14.39 24.07 -14.88
N ASP A 152 15.69 23.89 -15.07
CA ASP A 152 16.25 23.56 -16.39
C ASP A 152 16.10 22.08 -16.75
N LEU A 153 15.99 21.21 -15.77
CA LEU A 153 15.69 19.80 -15.99
C LEU A 153 14.20 19.62 -16.25
N ASP A 154 13.34 20.36 -15.52
CA ASP A 154 11.89 20.34 -15.74
C ASP A 154 11.51 20.66 -17.20
N LYS A 155 12.16 21.66 -17.82
CA LYS A 155 11.96 22.02 -19.24
C LYS A 155 12.23 20.88 -20.22
N LYS A 156 13.03 19.89 -19.84
CA LYS A 156 13.38 18.73 -20.67
C LYS A 156 12.41 17.55 -20.46
N ILE A 157 11.63 17.58 -19.38
CA ILE A 157 10.65 16.53 -19.11
C ILE A 157 9.51 16.64 -20.11
N HIS A 158 9.32 15.58 -20.86
CA HIS A 158 8.23 15.43 -21.82
C HIS A 158 6.96 14.92 -21.14
N ILE A 159 7.10 13.91 -20.26
CA ILE A 159 5.98 13.26 -19.59
C ILE A 159 6.35 12.88 -18.16
N TRP A 160 5.41 13.09 -17.26
CA TRP A 160 5.43 12.59 -15.89
C TRP A 160 4.56 11.32 -15.80
N THR A 161 5.10 10.23 -15.27
CA THR A 161 4.38 8.96 -15.15
C THR A 161 4.82 8.20 -13.90
N ASP A 162 4.18 7.05 -13.62
CA ASP A 162 4.63 6.14 -12.58
C ASP A 162 5.70 5.14 -13.07
N PHE A 163 6.34 4.44 -12.14
CA PHE A 163 7.43 3.53 -12.48
C PHE A 163 6.96 2.30 -13.29
N SER A 164 5.79 1.77 -12.99
CA SER A 164 5.25 0.61 -13.73
C SER A 164 4.91 0.96 -15.20
N ASN A 165 4.40 2.16 -15.43
CA ASN A 165 4.18 2.68 -16.79
C ASN A 165 5.50 2.89 -17.54
N TYR A 166 6.55 3.38 -16.85
CA TYR A 166 7.90 3.47 -17.42
C TYR A 166 8.41 2.09 -17.87
N LEU A 167 8.22 1.03 -17.07
CA LEU A 167 8.62 -0.33 -17.46
C LEU A 167 7.90 -0.79 -18.75
N LEU A 168 6.59 -0.56 -18.84
CA LEU A 168 5.84 -0.89 -20.06
C LEU A 168 6.37 -0.10 -21.26
N ARG A 169 6.64 1.21 -21.11
CA ARG A 169 7.25 2.02 -22.19
C ARG A 169 8.62 1.50 -22.61
N LYS A 170 9.40 0.99 -21.67
CA LYS A 170 10.71 0.40 -21.94
C LYS A 170 10.60 -0.90 -22.75
N TRP A 171 9.68 -1.77 -22.39
CA TRP A 171 9.57 -3.14 -22.95
C TRP A 171 8.74 -3.21 -24.22
N MET A 172 7.69 -2.40 -24.35
CA MET A 172 6.75 -2.48 -25.47
C MET A 172 7.28 -1.81 -26.74
N GLN A 173 6.78 -2.28 -27.89
CA GLN A 173 7.00 -1.62 -29.17
C GLN A 173 6.27 -0.27 -29.22
N LYS A 174 5.02 -0.24 -28.77
CA LYS A 174 4.24 0.99 -28.60
C LYS A 174 4.76 1.77 -27.38
N LYS A 175 5.10 3.04 -27.58
CA LYS A 175 5.65 3.90 -26.53
C LYS A 175 4.60 4.79 -25.88
N ASP A 176 3.49 5.06 -26.55
CA ASP A 176 2.36 5.79 -25.98
C ASP A 176 1.50 4.81 -25.16
N ILE A 177 1.81 4.71 -23.86
CA ILE A 177 1.19 3.80 -22.91
C ILE A 177 0.30 4.59 -21.97
N ASP A 178 -0.97 4.20 -21.89
CA ASP A 178 -1.92 4.78 -20.95
C ASP A 178 -1.57 4.41 -19.51
N ILE A 179 -2.08 5.20 -18.57
CA ILE A 179 -2.09 4.87 -17.14
C ILE A 179 -3.48 4.41 -16.72
N SER A 180 -3.58 3.43 -15.84
CA SER A 180 -4.87 2.96 -15.36
C SER A 180 -5.52 3.98 -14.41
N TYR A 181 -6.88 4.01 -14.37
CA TYR A 181 -7.60 4.77 -13.35
C TYR A 181 -7.14 4.41 -11.93
N SER A 182 -6.76 3.15 -11.70
CA SER A 182 -6.27 2.68 -10.42
C SER A 182 -4.99 3.43 -10.01
N VAL A 183 -3.96 3.43 -10.84
CA VAL A 183 -2.70 4.11 -10.55
C VAL A 183 -2.87 5.63 -10.57
N ALA A 184 -3.61 6.19 -11.54
CA ALA A 184 -3.88 7.61 -11.62
C ALA A 184 -4.61 8.16 -10.38
N SER A 185 -5.49 7.37 -9.76
CA SER A 185 -6.25 7.75 -8.56
C SER A 185 -5.34 8.06 -7.36
N TRP A 186 -4.19 7.40 -7.28
CA TRP A 186 -3.25 7.56 -6.18
C TRP A 186 -2.31 8.75 -6.33
N THR A 187 -2.43 9.45 -7.46
CA THR A 187 -1.60 10.63 -7.74
C THR A 187 -2.06 11.89 -7.03
N GLY A 188 -3.34 11.98 -6.68
CA GLY A 188 -4.00 13.22 -6.27
C GLY A 188 -4.33 14.15 -7.45
N LEU A 189 -4.27 13.64 -8.69
CA LEU A 189 -4.55 14.39 -9.92
C LEU A 189 -5.66 13.80 -10.79
N LEU A 190 -6.27 12.67 -10.39
CA LEU A 190 -7.45 12.12 -11.07
C LEU A 190 -8.73 12.77 -10.51
N ASP A 191 -9.59 13.32 -11.35
CA ASP A 191 -11.00 13.58 -11.01
C ASP A 191 -11.72 12.21 -10.95
N ARG A 192 -11.94 11.70 -9.74
CA ARG A 192 -12.52 10.37 -9.51
C ARG A 192 -13.97 10.23 -9.97
N LYS A 193 -14.67 11.36 -10.14
CA LYS A 193 -16.08 11.39 -10.55
C LYS A 193 -16.22 11.34 -12.07
N LYS A 194 -15.31 12.02 -12.79
CA LYS A 194 -15.32 12.14 -14.25
C LYS A 194 -14.37 11.15 -14.94
N LEU A 195 -13.40 10.58 -14.20
CA LEU A 195 -12.31 9.75 -14.73
C LEU A 195 -11.47 10.51 -15.77
N THR A 196 -11.21 11.79 -15.50
CA THR A 196 -10.33 12.68 -16.27
C THR A 196 -9.24 13.22 -15.36
N TRP A 197 -8.19 13.79 -15.91
CA TRP A 197 -7.24 14.52 -15.11
C TRP A 197 -7.90 15.75 -14.44
N TYR A 198 -7.52 16.03 -13.19
CA TYR A 198 -8.08 17.12 -12.39
C TYR A 198 -7.50 18.47 -12.82
N ALA A 199 -8.15 19.14 -13.76
CA ALA A 199 -7.69 20.37 -14.39
C ALA A 199 -7.28 21.48 -13.39
N PRO A 200 -8.03 21.78 -12.28
CA PRO A 200 -7.58 22.79 -11.33
C PRO A 200 -6.25 22.48 -10.69
N GLY A 201 -5.98 21.20 -10.34
CA GLY A 201 -4.70 20.75 -9.80
C GLY A 201 -3.59 20.86 -10.82
N LEU A 202 -3.81 20.40 -12.05
CA LEU A 202 -2.84 20.52 -13.15
C LEU A 202 -2.45 21.97 -13.42
N ASN A 203 -3.43 22.86 -13.54
CA ASN A 203 -3.20 24.27 -13.78
C ASN A 203 -2.35 24.91 -12.67
N PHE A 204 -2.64 24.58 -11.40
CA PHE A 204 -1.88 25.10 -10.26
C PHE A 204 -0.42 24.66 -10.26
N ILE A 205 -0.14 23.38 -10.58
CA ILE A 205 1.23 22.84 -10.62
C ILE A 205 1.92 23.13 -11.97
N GLY A 206 1.25 23.83 -12.90
CA GLY A 206 1.81 24.20 -14.20
C GLY A 206 2.06 23.00 -15.11
N LEU A 207 1.18 21.99 -15.10
CA LEU A 207 1.16 20.89 -16.05
C LEU A 207 -0.06 20.98 -16.96
N LYS A 208 0.05 20.41 -18.14
CA LYS A 208 -1.04 20.13 -19.07
C LYS A 208 -1.33 18.63 -19.10
N GLU A 209 -2.49 18.25 -19.62
CA GLU A 209 -2.82 16.83 -19.78
C GLU A 209 -1.79 16.10 -20.66
N ASP A 210 -1.25 16.74 -21.71
CA ASP A 210 -0.19 16.19 -22.57
C ASP A 210 1.13 15.87 -21.83
N ASN A 211 1.31 16.40 -20.60
CA ASN A 211 2.46 16.04 -19.75
C ASN A 211 2.22 14.78 -18.91
N LEU A 212 1.07 14.12 -19.08
CA LEU A 212 0.66 12.91 -18.38
C LEU A 212 0.20 11.85 -19.38
N PRO A 213 0.24 10.54 -19.02
CA PRO A 213 -0.34 9.50 -19.87
C PRO A 213 -1.85 9.66 -20.04
N ASN A 214 -2.39 9.15 -21.14
CA ASN A 214 -3.84 9.00 -21.27
C ASN A 214 -4.40 8.05 -20.23
N LEU A 215 -5.63 8.29 -19.80
CA LEU A 215 -6.33 7.50 -18.79
C LEU A 215 -7.10 6.34 -19.42
N SER A 216 -7.04 5.16 -18.82
CA SER A 216 -7.77 3.97 -19.28
C SER A 216 -8.14 3.04 -18.12
N PRO A 217 -9.12 2.14 -18.29
CA PRO A 217 -9.38 1.09 -17.30
C PRO A 217 -8.20 0.09 -17.24
N TYR A 218 -7.99 -0.52 -16.07
CA TYR A 218 -6.95 -1.55 -15.89
C TYR A 218 -7.15 -2.79 -16.78
N THR A 219 -8.36 -3.01 -17.28
CA THR A 219 -8.70 -4.09 -18.21
C THR A 219 -8.11 -3.91 -19.60
N LYS A 220 -7.64 -2.71 -19.93
CA LYS A 220 -6.91 -2.47 -21.18
C LYS A 220 -5.57 -3.18 -21.12
N ASN A 221 -5.22 -3.84 -22.22
CA ASN A 221 -3.93 -4.50 -22.36
C ASN A 221 -3.18 -4.03 -23.61
N ILE A 222 -1.89 -4.31 -23.59
CA ILE A 222 -0.97 -3.97 -24.66
C ILE A 222 -0.25 -5.26 -25.05
N LYS A 223 -0.03 -5.47 -26.35
CA LYS A 223 0.72 -6.60 -26.89
C LYS A 223 1.87 -6.11 -27.75
N GLY A 224 2.85 -6.96 -27.91
CA GLY A 224 4.00 -6.70 -28.79
C GLY A 224 5.15 -6.04 -28.03
N LEU A 225 6.06 -6.87 -27.53
CA LEU A 225 7.35 -6.43 -27.04
C LEU A 225 8.17 -5.81 -28.19
N ASN A 226 9.04 -4.85 -27.90
CA ASN A 226 9.99 -4.36 -28.89
C ASN A 226 11.00 -5.45 -29.27
N SER A 227 11.82 -5.19 -30.29
CA SER A 227 12.72 -6.20 -30.86
C SER A 227 13.76 -6.76 -29.89
N GLU A 228 14.19 -5.95 -28.90
CA GLU A 228 15.12 -6.38 -27.85
C GLU A 228 14.46 -7.39 -26.92
N TYR A 229 13.30 -7.01 -26.36
CA TYR A 229 12.61 -7.84 -25.37
C TYR A 229 11.86 -9.02 -25.98
N SER A 230 11.43 -8.94 -27.24
CA SER A 230 10.90 -10.12 -27.95
C SER A 230 11.95 -11.22 -28.13
N LYS A 231 13.23 -10.85 -28.32
CA LYS A 231 14.33 -11.81 -28.36
C LYS A 231 14.69 -12.34 -26.98
N ARG A 232 14.66 -11.48 -25.97
CA ARG A 232 14.99 -11.83 -24.58
C ARG A 232 13.90 -12.71 -23.93
N TRP A 233 12.63 -12.41 -24.19
CA TRP A 233 11.46 -13.09 -23.64
C TRP A 233 10.49 -13.59 -24.72
N PRO A 234 10.88 -14.58 -25.54
CA PRO A 234 10.06 -15.05 -26.66
C PRO A 234 8.67 -15.53 -26.23
N SER A 235 8.56 -16.16 -25.05
CA SER A 235 7.30 -16.63 -24.48
C SER A 235 6.31 -15.52 -24.12
N LEU A 236 6.77 -14.28 -23.98
CA LEU A 236 5.93 -13.11 -23.68
C LEU A 236 5.60 -12.25 -24.91
N SER A 237 6.16 -12.55 -26.08
CA SER A 237 6.05 -11.67 -27.27
C SER A 237 4.60 -11.34 -27.68
N ASN A 238 3.67 -12.26 -27.51
CA ASN A 238 2.25 -12.10 -27.85
C ASN A 238 1.31 -12.13 -26.64
N VAL A 239 1.86 -12.17 -25.42
CA VAL A 239 1.08 -12.15 -24.18
C VAL A 239 0.47 -10.77 -23.99
N PRO A 240 -0.81 -10.64 -23.59
CA PRO A 240 -1.38 -9.35 -23.20
C PRO A 240 -0.77 -8.89 -21.86
N PHE A 241 -0.23 -7.67 -21.86
CA PHE A 241 0.23 -6.96 -20.65
C PHE A 241 -0.89 -6.00 -20.25
N PHE A 242 -1.53 -6.27 -19.12
CA PHE A 242 -2.58 -5.41 -18.59
C PHE A 242 -1.99 -4.15 -17.93
N LEU A 243 -2.75 -3.04 -17.97
CA LEU A 243 -2.32 -1.81 -17.31
C LEU A 243 -2.18 -2.04 -15.81
N PRO A 244 -1.11 -1.49 -15.19
CA PRO A 244 -0.84 -1.67 -13.77
C PRO A 244 -1.96 -1.18 -12.85
N VAL A 245 -2.06 -1.79 -11.67
CA VAL A 245 -3.01 -1.42 -10.61
C VAL A 245 -2.27 -1.03 -9.33
N GLY A 246 -2.93 -0.33 -8.42
CA GLY A 246 -2.36 -0.03 -7.11
C GLY A 246 -2.32 -1.27 -6.21
N ASP A 247 -1.19 -1.51 -5.55
CA ASP A 247 -0.93 -2.64 -4.65
C ASP A 247 -2.01 -2.82 -3.56
N GLY A 248 -2.51 -1.71 -3.00
CA GLY A 248 -3.56 -1.78 -1.98
C GLY A 248 -4.91 -2.30 -2.49
N ALA A 249 -5.26 -2.08 -3.77
CA ALA A 249 -6.45 -2.65 -4.37
C ALA A 249 -6.25 -4.15 -4.63
N SER A 250 -5.08 -4.52 -5.14
CA SER A 250 -4.68 -5.91 -5.34
C SER A 250 -4.70 -6.69 -4.02
N SER A 251 -4.06 -6.18 -2.97
CA SER A 251 -4.06 -6.82 -1.64
C SER A 251 -5.48 -7.00 -1.10
N ASN A 252 -6.36 -5.99 -1.25
CA ASN A 252 -7.76 -6.08 -0.81
C ASN A 252 -8.51 -7.23 -1.51
N ILE A 253 -8.34 -7.34 -2.82
CA ILE A 253 -8.95 -8.40 -3.64
C ILE A 253 -8.33 -9.76 -3.31
N GLY A 254 -7.01 -9.81 -3.16
CA GLY A 254 -6.28 -11.03 -2.89
C GLY A 254 -6.65 -11.74 -1.60
N VAL A 255 -7.05 -10.99 -0.57
CA VAL A 255 -7.54 -11.57 0.71
C VAL A 255 -9.06 -11.80 0.73
N GLY A 256 -9.76 -11.60 -0.39
CA GLY A 256 -11.19 -11.86 -0.51
C GLY A 256 -12.09 -10.77 0.06
N CYS A 257 -11.57 -9.56 0.29
CA CYS A 257 -12.38 -8.42 0.71
C CYS A 257 -12.97 -7.70 -0.51
N ASN A 258 -13.90 -8.38 -1.19
CA ASN A 258 -14.44 -7.99 -2.49
C ASN A 258 -15.85 -7.39 -2.42
N SER A 259 -16.33 -7.08 -1.23
CA SER A 259 -17.68 -6.56 -0.96
C SER A 259 -17.66 -5.57 0.21
N GLU A 260 -18.73 -4.76 0.34
CA GLU A 260 -18.81 -3.72 1.37
C GLU A 260 -18.91 -4.27 2.82
N ASN A 261 -19.26 -5.55 2.98
CA ASN A 261 -19.32 -6.21 4.29
C ASN A 261 -18.01 -6.91 4.70
N LYS A 262 -16.94 -6.77 3.90
CA LYS A 262 -15.62 -7.31 4.20
C LYS A 262 -14.56 -6.21 4.15
N ILE A 263 -13.97 -5.91 5.29
CA ILE A 263 -12.95 -4.89 5.44
C ILE A 263 -11.58 -5.57 5.49
N ALA A 264 -10.66 -5.17 4.61
CA ALA A 264 -9.28 -5.63 4.68
C ALA A 264 -8.49 -4.80 5.69
N LEU A 265 -7.89 -5.47 6.66
CA LEU A 265 -6.92 -4.93 7.59
C LEU A 265 -5.55 -5.51 7.23
N SER A 266 -4.62 -4.66 6.83
CA SER A 266 -3.26 -5.10 6.54
C SER A 266 -2.26 -4.40 7.46
N ILE A 267 -1.40 -5.17 8.13
CA ILE A 267 -0.27 -4.64 8.91
C ILE A 267 0.99 -5.42 8.55
N GLY A 268 1.77 -4.80 7.69
CA GLY A 268 3.16 -5.15 7.42
C GLY A 268 4.09 -4.13 8.09
N THR A 269 5.02 -3.53 7.36
CA THR A 269 5.84 -2.40 7.84
C THR A 269 4.94 -1.21 8.22
N THR A 270 3.94 -0.92 7.41
CA THR A 270 2.90 0.11 7.62
C THR A 270 1.54 -0.55 7.78
N GLY A 271 0.50 0.24 8.08
CA GLY A 271 -0.86 -0.26 8.25
C GLY A 271 -1.86 0.33 7.27
N ALA A 272 -2.97 -0.40 7.01
CA ALA A 272 -4.11 0.13 6.28
C ALA A 272 -5.40 -0.62 6.60
N LEU A 273 -6.53 0.11 6.58
CA LEU A 273 -7.88 -0.44 6.66
C LEU A 273 -8.67 0.00 5.44
N ARG A 274 -9.23 -0.94 4.69
CA ARG A 274 -9.82 -0.67 3.37
C ARG A 274 -11.06 -1.49 3.11
N VAL A 275 -11.99 -0.91 2.36
CA VAL A 275 -13.16 -1.60 1.82
C VAL A 275 -13.27 -1.35 0.32
N LEU A 276 -13.58 -2.39 -0.44
CA LEU A 276 -13.93 -2.28 -1.85
C LEU A 276 -15.44 -2.05 -1.97
N THR A 277 -15.83 -1.01 -2.72
CA THR A 277 -17.23 -0.65 -2.93
C THR A 277 -17.50 -0.44 -4.43
N ASN A 278 -18.71 -0.75 -4.86
CA ASN A 278 -19.22 -0.41 -6.19
C ASN A 278 -19.83 1.01 -6.24
N LYS A 279 -19.91 1.70 -5.12
CA LYS A 279 -20.34 3.10 -5.04
C LYS A 279 -19.20 4.01 -5.49
N THR A 280 -19.35 4.62 -6.63
CA THR A 280 -18.31 5.49 -7.22
C THR A 280 -18.53 6.97 -6.90
N LYS A 281 -19.75 7.35 -6.51
CA LYS A 281 -20.15 8.71 -6.12
C LYS A 281 -20.52 8.73 -4.65
N ILE A 282 -19.51 8.76 -3.77
CA ILE A 282 -19.69 8.80 -2.32
C ILE A 282 -19.16 10.12 -1.75
N ASN A 283 -19.77 10.60 -0.68
CA ASN A 283 -19.21 11.63 0.17
C ASN A 283 -18.17 10.95 1.06
N ILE A 284 -16.89 11.29 0.89
CA ILE A 284 -15.81 10.67 1.61
C ILE A 284 -15.80 11.23 3.05
N PRO A 285 -15.87 10.39 4.10
CA PRO A 285 -15.68 10.86 5.46
C PRO A 285 -14.31 11.51 5.64
N GLN A 286 -14.28 12.64 6.33
CA GLN A 286 -13.04 13.38 6.54
C GLN A 286 -11.93 12.49 7.12
N GLY A 287 -10.72 12.60 6.59
CA GLY A 287 -9.56 11.84 7.00
C GLY A 287 -9.38 10.49 6.28
N LEU A 288 -10.36 10.02 5.54
CA LEU A 288 -10.22 8.86 4.65
C LEU A 288 -9.79 9.29 3.26
N TRP A 289 -9.45 8.34 2.42
CA TRP A 289 -9.24 8.53 0.98
C TRP A 289 -10.16 7.60 0.19
N ASN A 290 -10.41 7.96 -1.06
CA ASN A 290 -11.18 7.13 -1.99
C ASN A 290 -10.48 7.06 -3.34
N TYR A 291 -10.03 5.88 -3.73
CA TYR A 291 -9.34 5.64 -4.99
C TYR A 291 -10.19 4.80 -5.93
N ARG A 292 -10.12 5.10 -7.21
CA ARG A 292 -10.77 4.29 -8.24
C ARG A 292 -9.93 3.04 -8.49
N LEU A 293 -10.57 1.86 -8.57
CA LEU A 293 -9.93 0.68 -9.14
C LEU A 293 -10.19 0.64 -10.67
N GLY A 294 -11.39 0.99 -11.06
CA GLY A 294 -11.82 1.06 -12.44
C GLY A 294 -13.07 1.95 -12.55
N GLU A 295 -13.89 1.71 -13.55
CA GLU A 295 -15.10 2.50 -13.79
C GLU A 295 -16.20 2.24 -12.75
N ASN A 296 -16.27 0.99 -12.23
CA ASN A 296 -17.37 0.53 -11.40
C ASN A 296 -16.98 0.27 -9.94
N HIS A 297 -15.70 0.35 -9.60
CA HIS A 297 -15.23 0.06 -8.23
C HIS A 297 -14.36 1.17 -7.69
N SER A 298 -14.50 1.39 -6.39
CA SER A 298 -13.65 2.28 -5.59
C SER A 298 -13.12 1.56 -4.38
N LEU A 299 -11.90 1.90 -3.98
CA LEU A 299 -11.30 1.51 -2.72
C LEU A 299 -11.41 2.70 -1.76
N LEU A 300 -12.03 2.49 -0.60
CA LEU A 300 -12.19 3.51 0.44
C LEU A 300 -11.44 3.07 1.68
N GLY A 301 -10.73 3.98 2.35
CA GLY A 301 -10.02 3.60 3.56
C GLY A 301 -9.10 4.65 4.13
N GLY A 302 -8.23 4.18 5.02
CA GLY A 302 -7.13 4.92 5.62
C GLY A 302 -5.86 4.10 5.60
N ALA A 303 -4.74 4.77 5.40
CA ALA A 303 -3.41 4.16 5.50
C ALA A 303 -2.60 4.89 6.57
N PHE A 304 -1.76 4.15 7.26
CA PHE A 304 -0.95 4.61 8.37
C PHE A 304 0.52 4.47 8.04
N SER A 305 1.34 5.40 8.53
CA SER A 305 2.81 5.26 8.51
C SER A 305 3.27 4.24 9.55
N GLU A 306 2.45 4.00 10.55
CA GLU A 306 2.66 3.10 11.68
C GLU A 306 2.13 1.70 11.36
N GLY A 307 2.86 0.70 11.84
CA GLY A 307 2.52 -0.71 11.72
C GLY A 307 3.57 -1.54 12.44
N GLY A 308 4.04 -2.60 11.82
CA GLY A 308 5.11 -3.46 12.35
C GLY A 308 6.45 -2.74 12.54
N ASN A 309 6.71 -1.67 11.78
CA ASN A 309 7.90 -0.82 11.94
C ASN A 309 8.03 -0.23 13.34
N VAL A 310 6.93 0.16 13.97
CA VAL A 310 6.92 0.69 15.35
C VAL A 310 7.31 -0.40 16.34
N GLY A 311 6.73 -1.60 16.19
CA GLY A 311 7.07 -2.74 17.03
C GLY A 311 8.54 -3.14 16.90
N LEU A 312 9.08 -3.16 15.68
CA LEU A 312 10.51 -3.44 15.43
C LEU A 312 11.42 -2.35 16.01
N TRP A 313 11.05 -1.08 15.85
CA TRP A 313 11.79 0.04 16.43
C TRP A 313 11.85 -0.06 17.96
N LEU A 314 10.71 -0.36 18.61
CA LEU A 314 10.64 -0.55 20.06
C LEU A 314 11.50 -1.73 20.54
N LYS A 315 11.42 -2.88 19.87
CA LYS A 315 12.24 -4.05 20.20
C LYS A 315 13.73 -3.71 20.16
N LYS A 316 14.17 -3.02 19.11
CA LYS A 316 15.56 -2.55 19.01
C LYS A 316 15.92 -1.55 20.11
N LEU A 317 15.07 -0.55 20.37
CA LEU A 317 15.29 0.46 21.41
C LEU A 317 15.38 -0.15 22.80
N MET A 318 14.59 -1.18 23.09
CA MET A 318 14.53 -1.86 24.38
C MET A 318 15.49 -3.03 24.51
N ASN A 319 16.29 -3.34 23.47
CA ASN A 319 17.16 -4.51 23.38
C ASN A 319 16.41 -5.84 23.62
N ILE A 320 15.23 -5.99 22.99
CA ILE A 320 14.46 -7.23 22.98
C ILE A 320 14.93 -8.08 21.80
N GLN A 321 15.33 -9.33 22.04
CA GLN A 321 15.87 -10.23 21.01
C GLN A 321 14.78 -10.61 19.99
N LEU A 322 15.13 -10.60 18.71
CA LEU A 322 14.28 -11.05 17.60
C LEU A 322 14.52 -12.54 17.35
N ASP A 323 13.46 -13.32 17.18
CA ASP A 323 13.54 -14.78 17.01
C ASP A 323 14.20 -15.25 15.69
N SER A 324 14.60 -14.33 14.80
CA SER A 324 15.17 -14.61 13.48
C SER A 324 16.68 -14.38 13.35
N ASP A 325 17.38 -13.97 14.40
CA ASP A 325 18.84 -13.77 14.35
C ASP A 325 19.59 -15.09 14.64
N GLU A 326 19.62 -15.99 13.65
CA GLU A 326 20.38 -17.25 13.70
C GLU A 326 21.91 -17.06 13.62
N ASN A 327 22.42 -15.84 13.60
CA ASN A 327 23.86 -15.57 13.49
C ASN A 327 24.32 -14.46 14.43
N LEU A 328 24.38 -14.69 15.73
CA LEU A 328 25.30 -13.96 16.59
C LEU A 328 25.71 -14.86 17.76
N ASN A 329 26.95 -15.38 17.68
CA ASN A 329 27.71 -15.87 18.82
C ASN A 329 28.00 -14.69 19.75
N GLU A 330 27.12 -14.42 20.70
CA GLU A 330 27.47 -13.60 21.86
C GLU A 330 26.72 -14.09 23.11
N GLU A 331 27.48 -14.14 24.18
CA GLU A 331 27.16 -14.67 25.50
C GLU A 331 25.87 -14.08 26.09
N ILE A 332 25.09 -14.97 26.66
CA ILE A 332 24.01 -14.83 27.64
C ILE A 332 23.77 -13.37 28.10
N SER A 333 22.91 -12.65 27.38
CA SER A 333 22.28 -11.47 27.93
C SER A 333 20.84 -11.78 28.31
N THR A 334 20.38 -11.28 29.44
CA THR A 334 19.06 -11.40 30.04
C THR A 334 17.98 -10.65 29.22
N ASN A 335 17.91 -10.89 27.92
CA ASN A 335 16.97 -10.21 27.03
C ASN A 335 15.72 -11.09 26.85
N GLU A 336 14.58 -10.51 27.16
CA GLU A 336 13.27 -11.11 26.87
C GLU A 336 13.18 -11.44 25.37
N SER A 337 12.86 -12.69 25.02
CA SER A 337 12.61 -13.08 23.64
C SER A 337 11.29 -12.49 23.14
N SER A 338 11.12 -12.38 21.81
CA SER A 338 9.84 -11.97 21.23
C SER A 338 8.67 -12.85 21.68
N LEU A 339 8.90 -14.13 21.88
CA LEU A 339 7.90 -15.07 22.36
C LEU A 339 7.53 -14.82 23.84
N GLU A 340 8.52 -14.48 24.68
CA GLU A 340 8.29 -14.15 26.07
C GLU A 340 7.47 -12.85 26.20
N LEU A 341 7.80 -11.83 25.41
CA LEU A 341 7.03 -10.60 25.31
C LEU A 341 5.58 -10.86 24.90
N GLU A 342 5.32 -11.68 23.88
CA GLU A 342 3.96 -12.05 23.45
C GLU A 342 3.20 -12.76 24.59
N ASN A 343 3.85 -13.63 25.35
CA ASN A 343 3.26 -14.31 26.51
C ASN A 343 2.90 -13.33 27.65
N ILE A 344 3.72 -12.32 27.89
CA ILE A 344 3.44 -11.24 28.85
C ILE A 344 2.21 -10.45 28.38
N LEU A 345 2.19 -10.04 27.12
CA LEU A 345 1.08 -9.28 26.53
C LEU A 345 -0.25 -10.03 26.60
N LEU A 346 -0.25 -11.35 26.32
CA LEU A 346 -1.45 -12.19 26.40
C LEU A 346 -2.06 -12.27 27.82
N ARG A 347 -1.27 -11.98 28.86
CA ARG A 347 -1.71 -11.95 30.28
C ARG A 347 -2.03 -10.53 30.74
N SER A 348 -1.65 -9.51 29.97
CA SER A 348 -1.85 -8.12 30.32
C SER A 348 -3.34 -7.74 30.19
N LYS A 349 -3.76 -6.80 31.02
CA LYS A 349 -5.11 -6.24 30.90
C LYS A 349 -5.09 -5.06 29.94
N PRO A 350 -6.17 -4.84 29.17
CA PRO A 350 -6.33 -3.67 28.33
C PRO A 350 -6.09 -2.37 29.10
N ASP A 351 -5.29 -1.46 28.52
CA ASP A 351 -5.04 -0.09 29.03
C ASP A 351 -4.57 0.02 30.50
N ALA A 352 -4.15 -1.09 31.14
CA ALA A 352 -3.80 -1.10 32.56
C ALA A 352 -2.51 -0.35 32.88
N HIS A 353 -1.68 -0.05 31.86
CA HIS A 353 -0.42 0.68 31.99
C HIS A 353 -0.62 2.19 32.28
N GLY A 354 -1.81 2.77 31.99
CA GLY A 354 -2.11 4.18 32.20
C GLY A 354 -1.31 5.16 31.32
N LEU A 355 -0.69 4.65 30.27
CA LEU A 355 0.05 5.45 29.28
C LEU A 355 -0.87 5.91 28.14
N THR A 356 -0.56 7.04 27.53
CA THR A 356 -1.19 7.49 26.29
C THR A 356 -0.11 7.78 25.27
N VAL A 357 -0.26 7.19 24.07
CA VAL A 357 0.73 7.28 22.98
C VAL A 357 0.09 7.86 21.74
N LEU A 358 0.79 8.80 21.09
CA LEU A 358 0.58 9.17 19.69
C LEU A 358 1.72 8.52 18.90
N PRO A 359 1.46 7.52 18.05
CA PRO A 359 2.53 6.65 17.51
C PRO A 359 3.27 7.23 16.29
N PHE A 360 3.23 8.52 16.02
CA PHE A 360 3.64 9.18 14.78
C PHE A 360 5.16 9.27 14.63
N LEU A 361 5.85 8.13 14.53
CA LEU A 361 7.31 8.07 14.35
C LEU A 361 7.75 8.48 12.94
N ALA A 362 6.84 8.44 11.97
CA ALA A 362 7.08 8.80 10.57
C ALA A 362 6.04 9.79 10.02
N GLY A 363 5.55 10.71 10.86
CA GLY A 363 4.45 11.62 10.56
C GLY A 363 3.09 10.92 10.56
N GLU A 364 2.01 11.66 10.41
CA GLU A 364 0.66 11.11 10.39
C GLU A 364 0.09 11.09 8.96
N ARG A 365 -0.57 9.97 8.61
CA ARG A 365 -1.44 9.86 7.45
C ARG A 365 -2.91 9.86 7.90
N ALA A 366 -3.66 8.78 7.79
CA ALA A 366 -5.04 8.74 8.29
C ALA A 366 -5.04 8.78 9.84
N VAL A 367 -5.92 9.57 10.44
CA VAL A 367 -7.05 10.33 9.87
C VAL A 367 -6.79 11.83 9.82
N GLY A 368 -5.83 12.34 10.57
CA GLY A 368 -5.57 13.78 10.71
C GLY A 368 -4.74 14.38 9.57
N TRP A 369 -3.88 13.58 8.96
CA TRP A 369 -2.96 14.00 7.89
C TRP A 369 -2.03 15.15 8.29
N ALA A 370 -1.60 15.14 9.56
CA ALA A 370 -0.68 16.12 10.11
C ALA A 370 0.78 15.76 9.76
N GLU A 371 1.38 16.50 8.83
CA GLU A 371 2.73 16.23 8.32
C GLU A 371 3.81 16.40 9.38
N ASN A 372 3.57 17.30 10.34
CA ASN A 372 4.46 17.63 11.44
C ASN A 372 4.20 16.81 12.72
N ALA A 373 3.30 15.83 12.64
CA ALA A 373 3.01 14.97 13.78
C ALA A 373 4.24 14.14 14.14
N THR A 374 4.53 14.07 15.45
CA THR A 374 5.65 13.32 16.01
C THR A 374 5.17 12.38 17.10
N GLY A 375 5.94 11.31 17.34
CA GLY A 375 5.66 10.36 18.40
C GLY A 375 5.64 11.06 19.76
N THR A 376 4.58 10.79 20.55
CA THR A 376 4.40 11.36 21.88
C THR A 376 4.00 10.26 22.86
N LEU A 377 4.61 10.24 24.03
CA LEU A 377 4.29 9.31 25.11
C LEU A 377 4.07 10.10 26.41
N THR A 378 2.93 9.87 27.06
CA THR A 378 2.58 10.51 28.35
C THR A 378 2.18 9.46 29.38
N GLY A 379 2.21 9.84 30.68
CA GLY A 379 1.79 8.97 31.78
C GLY A 379 2.90 8.10 32.38
N LEU A 380 4.18 8.28 31.97
CA LEU A 380 5.32 7.53 32.52
C LEU A 380 5.47 7.73 34.03
N ARG A 381 5.82 6.63 34.71
CA ARG A 381 6.14 6.58 36.15
C ARG A 381 7.44 5.79 36.34
N LEU A 382 8.08 5.92 37.49
CA LEU A 382 9.28 5.15 37.81
C LEU A 382 9.05 3.62 37.80
N SER A 383 7.82 3.19 38.02
CA SER A 383 7.40 1.79 37.98
C SER A 383 7.05 1.28 36.58
N THR A 384 7.00 2.15 35.55
CA THR A 384 6.63 1.76 34.20
C THR A 384 7.66 0.80 33.60
N THR A 385 7.20 -0.35 33.11
CA THR A 385 8.04 -1.42 32.56
C THR A 385 8.13 -1.38 31.03
N LYS A 386 9.14 -2.06 30.47
CA LYS A 386 9.29 -2.21 29.00
C LYS A 386 8.05 -2.83 28.33
N PRO A 387 7.48 -3.95 28.84
CA PRO A 387 6.28 -4.54 28.26
C PRO A 387 5.08 -3.59 28.26
N GLU A 388 4.90 -2.79 29.30
CA GLU A 388 3.82 -1.78 29.37
C GLU A 388 3.97 -0.69 28.29
N ILE A 389 5.19 -0.21 28.06
CA ILE A 389 5.45 0.75 26.98
C ILE A 389 5.17 0.10 25.62
N TYR A 390 5.63 -1.14 25.42
CA TYR A 390 5.40 -1.86 24.17
C TYR A 390 3.90 -2.09 23.93
N GLN A 391 3.16 -2.53 24.95
CA GLN A 391 1.70 -2.67 24.93
C GLN A 391 1.02 -1.35 24.51
N ALA A 392 1.37 -0.24 25.17
CA ALA A 392 0.79 1.07 24.91
C ALA A 392 0.98 1.53 23.46
N PHE A 393 2.13 1.25 22.85
CA PHE A 393 2.35 1.55 21.43
C PHE A 393 1.51 0.67 20.51
N LEU A 394 1.40 -0.65 20.76
CA LEU A 394 0.53 -1.53 19.96
C LEU A 394 -0.94 -1.10 20.08
N GLU A 395 -1.40 -0.79 21.28
CA GLU A 395 -2.76 -0.30 21.52
C GLU A 395 -3.00 1.04 20.81
N SER A 396 -2.03 1.95 20.84
CA SER A 396 -2.13 3.25 20.18
C SER A 396 -2.31 3.14 18.67
N ILE A 397 -1.66 2.16 18.04
CA ILE A 397 -1.85 1.87 16.62
C ILE A 397 -3.25 1.29 16.39
N ALA A 398 -3.71 0.35 17.22
CA ALA A 398 -5.06 -0.20 17.11
C ALA A 398 -6.13 0.89 17.21
N TYR A 399 -5.95 1.89 18.06
CA TYR A 399 -6.87 3.04 18.18
C TYR A 399 -6.95 3.84 16.86
N ARG A 400 -5.85 4.00 16.13
CA ARG A 400 -5.87 4.65 14.81
C ARG A 400 -6.71 3.85 13.80
N PHE A 401 -6.60 2.50 13.83
CA PHE A 401 -7.49 1.63 13.06
C PHE A 401 -8.95 1.80 13.48
N GLY A 402 -9.24 1.91 14.79
CA GLY A 402 -10.57 2.19 15.33
C GLY A 402 -11.17 3.48 14.79
N LEU A 403 -10.36 4.56 14.68
CA LEU A 403 -10.82 5.85 14.15
C LEU A 403 -11.15 5.78 12.65
N VAL A 404 -10.39 5.03 11.85
CA VAL A 404 -10.71 4.79 10.44
C VAL A 404 -11.97 3.93 10.32
N SER A 405 -12.07 2.86 11.12
CA SER A 405 -13.24 1.97 11.14
C SER A 405 -14.52 2.73 11.44
N LYS A 406 -14.55 3.57 12.49
CA LYS A 406 -15.72 4.39 12.81
C LYS A 406 -16.19 5.25 11.63
N ARG A 407 -15.25 5.81 10.86
CA ARG A 407 -15.57 6.62 9.67
C ARG A 407 -16.08 5.75 8.51
N LEU A 408 -15.51 4.57 8.31
CA LEU A 408 -15.98 3.63 7.30
C LEU A 408 -17.41 3.18 7.59
N MET A 409 -17.71 2.85 8.84
CA MET A 409 -19.04 2.38 9.27
C MET A 409 -20.15 3.41 9.08
N THR A 410 -19.85 4.71 8.91
CA THR A 410 -20.87 5.71 8.54
C THR A 410 -21.43 5.52 7.13
N LEU A 411 -20.72 4.78 6.27
CA LEU A 411 -21.09 4.54 4.87
C LEU A 411 -21.53 3.10 4.60
N LEU A 412 -21.14 2.17 5.48
CA LEU A 412 -21.47 0.76 5.38
C LEU A 412 -22.76 0.49 6.15
N GLN A 413 -23.68 -0.27 5.56
CA GLN A 413 -25.03 -0.50 6.10
C GLN A 413 -25.22 -1.90 6.68
N GLU A 414 -24.24 -2.80 6.46
CA GLU A 414 -24.34 -4.21 6.84
C GLU A 414 -23.36 -4.53 7.98
N GLU A 415 -23.63 -5.63 8.66
CA GLU A 415 -22.69 -6.22 9.59
C GLU A 415 -21.41 -6.59 8.85
N CYS A 416 -20.28 -5.99 9.26
CA CYS A 416 -19.00 -6.16 8.61
C CYS A 416 -18.11 -7.15 9.38
N SER A 417 -17.30 -7.90 8.65
CA SER A 417 -16.17 -8.64 9.18
C SER A 417 -14.86 -8.05 8.67
N VAL A 418 -13.81 -8.17 9.49
CA VAL A 418 -12.46 -7.72 9.16
C VAL A 418 -11.61 -8.94 8.82
N ILE A 419 -10.88 -8.87 7.71
CA ILE A 419 -9.89 -9.89 7.34
C ILE A 419 -8.50 -9.29 7.50
N ALA A 420 -7.73 -9.85 8.43
CA ALA A 420 -6.38 -9.42 8.75
C ALA A 420 -5.35 -10.15 7.86
N SER A 421 -4.43 -9.38 7.28
CA SER A 421 -3.28 -9.85 6.51
C SER A 421 -2.02 -9.08 6.86
N GLY A 422 -0.86 -9.61 6.45
CA GLY A 422 0.44 -9.01 6.71
C GLY A 422 1.16 -9.62 7.91
N GLY A 423 2.47 -9.84 7.74
CA GLY A 423 3.28 -10.65 8.67
C GLY A 423 3.31 -10.12 10.10
N ALA A 424 3.27 -8.79 10.28
CA ALA A 424 3.35 -8.21 11.62
C ALA A 424 2.13 -8.54 12.49
N VAL A 425 0.92 -8.49 11.92
CA VAL A 425 -0.32 -8.77 12.69
C VAL A 425 -0.56 -10.28 12.81
N GLN A 426 -0.28 -11.04 11.77
CA GLN A 426 -0.51 -12.49 11.77
C GLN A 426 0.37 -13.23 12.77
N SER A 427 1.54 -12.69 13.12
CA SER A 427 2.46 -13.27 14.10
C SER A 427 2.05 -13.02 15.56
N SER A 428 1.07 -12.15 15.86
CA SER A 428 0.67 -11.80 17.23
C SER A 428 -0.81 -12.09 17.50
N LYS A 429 -1.06 -13.11 18.32
CA LYS A 429 -2.43 -13.44 18.80
C LYS A 429 -2.99 -12.33 19.68
N TYR A 430 -2.12 -11.70 20.48
CA TYR A 430 -2.48 -10.56 21.30
C TYR A 430 -3.00 -9.41 20.44
N TRP A 431 -2.28 -9.04 19.39
CA TRP A 431 -2.66 -7.91 18.55
C TRP A 431 -3.94 -8.19 17.75
N LEU A 432 -4.14 -9.42 17.28
CA LEU A 432 -5.37 -9.84 16.59
C LEU A 432 -6.61 -9.74 17.49
N GLN A 433 -6.52 -10.21 18.76
CA GLN A 433 -7.61 -10.08 19.71
C GLN A 433 -7.88 -8.62 20.07
N MET A 434 -6.83 -7.84 20.35
CA MET A 434 -6.94 -6.40 20.64
C MET A 434 -7.60 -5.64 19.49
N LEU A 435 -7.22 -5.92 18.22
CA LEU A 435 -7.85 -5.29 17.07
C LEU A 435 -9.34 -5.65 16.97
N SER A 436 -9.72 -6.91 17.24
CA SER A 436 -11.13 -7.30 17.31
C SER A 436 -11.89 -6.50 18.37
N ASP A 437 -11.32 -6.36 19.58
CA ASP A 437 -11.91 -5.61 20.68
C ASP A 437 -12.01 -4.10 20.38
N VAL A 438 -10.96 -3.50 19.79
CA VAL A 438 -10.94 -2.06 19.44
C VAL A 438 -11.92 -1.74 18.31
N LEU A 439 -12.00 -2.61 17.31
CA LEU A 439 -12.89 -2.42 16.15
C LEU A 439 -14.35 -2.75 16.48
N GLY A 440 -14.60 -3.53 17.53
CA GLY A 440 -15.93 -4.06 17.85
C GLY A 440 -16.48 -5.00 16.79
N MET A 441 -15.59 -5.67 16.05
CA MET A 441 -15.92 -6.55 14.91
C MET A 441 -15.10 -7.83 14.98
N ARG A 442 -15.66 -8.93 14.46
CA ARG A 442 -14.90 -10.16 14.31
C ARG A 442 -13.75 -9.96 13.33
N VAL A 443 -12.55 -10.41 13.71
CA VAL A 443 -11.34 -10.35 12.90
C VAL A 443 -10.94 -11.77 12.47
N GLY A 444 -10.98 -12.03 11.16
CA GLY A 444 -10.53 -13.28 10.57
C GLY A 444 -9.08 -13.17 10.11
N VAL A 445 -8.32 -14.25 10.20
CA VAL A 445 -6.93 -14.32 9.74
C VAL A 445 -6.89 -14.97 8.35
N SER A 446 -6.40 -14.23 7.36
CA SER A 446 -6.22 -14.76 6.01
C SER A 446 -5.11 -15.83 5.96
N ASN A 447 -5.35 -16.94 5.28
CA ASN A 447 -4.33 -17.95 4.96
C ASN A 447 -3.66 -17.70 3.60
N VAL A 448 -4.01 -16.61 2.95
CA VAL A 448 -3.50 -16.30 1.61
C VAL A 448 -2.02 -15.94 1.68
N GLN A 449 -1.22 -16.68 0.94
CA GLN A 449 0.16 -16.33 0.65
C GLN A 449 0.20 -15.42 -0.58
N GLU A 450 1.12 -14.45 -0.59
CA GLU A 450 1.28 -13.50 -1.72
C GLU A 450 -0.05 -12.79 -2.07
N ASP A 451 -0.72 -12.23 -1.06
CA ASP A 451 -2.04 -11.60 -1.18
C ASP A 451 -2.10 -10.55 -2.30
N THR A 452 -1.11 -9.66 -2.41
CA THR A 452 -1.04 -8.63 -3.45
C THR A 452 -0.93 -9.26 -4.84
N GLY A 453 0.03 -10.16 -5.03
CA GLY A 453 0.21 -10.86 -6.31
C GLY A 453 -1.01 -11.70 -6.70
N ARG A 454 -1.66 -12.33 -5.73
CA ARG A 454 -2.91 -13.07 -5.95
C ARG A 454 -4.03 -12.15 -6.44
N GLY A 455 -4.22 -11.01 -5.81
CA GLY A 455 -5.23 -10.05 -6.23
C GLY A 455 -4.97 -9.49 -7.64
N THR A 456 -3.70 -9.26 -7.96
CA THR A 456 -3.28 -8.84 -9.31
C THR A 456 -3.56 -9.92 -10.36
N ALA A 457 -3.37 -11.20 -10.01
CA ALA A 457 -3.77 -12.31 -10.87
C ALA A 457 -5.29 -12.38 -11.06
N ILE A 458 -6.08 -12.21 -9.99
CA ILE A 458 -7.55 -12.15 -10.04
C ILE A 458 -8.03 -11.04 -10.97
N LEU A 459 -7.44 -9.84 -10.87
CA LEU A 459 -7.77 -8.72 -11.73
C LEU A 459 -7.49 -9.01 -13.21
N ALA A 460 -6.36 -9.67 -13.52
CA ALA A 460 -6.04 -10.09 -14.88
C ALA A 460 -7.01 -11.15 -15.40
N LEU A 461 -7.34 -12.17 -14.59
CA LEU A 461 -8.29 -13.22 -14.96
C LEU A 461 -9.70 -12.66 -15.21
N ASN A 462 -10.11 -11.68 -14.40
CA ASN A 462 -11.38 -10.96 -14.61
C ASN A 462 -11.33 -10.12 -15.91
N ALA A 463 -10.23 -9.39 -16.16
CA ALA A 463 -10.05 -8.61 -17.38
C ALA A 463 -10.00 -9.48 -18.65
N MET A 464 -9.61 -10.74 -18.54
CA MET A 464 -9.64 -11.73 -19.63
C MET A 464 -11.03 -12.37 -19.82
N GLY A 465 -12.00 -12.14 -18.92
CA GLY A 465 -13.30 -12.79 -18.93
C GLY A 465 -13.27 -14.26 -18.48
N ILE A 466 -12.18 -14.69 -17.79
CA ILE A 466 -12.09 -16.05 -17.23
C ILE A 466 -12.94 -16.14 -15.95
N SER A 467 -13.04 -15.06 -15.19
CA SER A 467 -13.99 -14.89 -14.10
C SER A 467 -14.95 -13.74 -14.36
N SER A 468 -16.18 -13.85 -13.87
CA SER A 468 -17.21 -12.81 -13.96
C SER A 468 -17.19 -11.88 -12.75
N SER A 469 -16.67 -12.35 -11.63
CA SER A 469 -16.63 -11.65 -10.35
C SER A 469 -15.33 -11.96 -9.61
N PHE A 470 -14.87 -11.01 -8.78
CA PHE A 470 -13.77 -11.27 -7.85
C PHE A 470 -14.12 -12.30 -6.77
N ASN A 471 -15.42 -12.59 -6.59
CA ASN A 471 -15.91 -13.60 -5.65
C ASN A 471 -15.92 -15.02 -6.23
N ASP A 472 -15.55 -15.21 -7.49
CA ASP A 472 -15.46 -16.55 -8.12
C ASP A 472 -14.23 -17.34 -7.61
N PHE A 473 -13.38 -16.72 -6.81
CA PHE A 473 -12.18 -17.32 -6.23
C PHE A 473 -12.38 -17.68 -4.76
N GLU A 474 -11.90 -18.85 -4.36
CA GLU A 474 -11.97 -19.31 -2.98
C GLU A 474 -11.02 -18.54 -2.07
N PHE A 475 -11.48 -18.19 -0.88
CA PHE A 475 -10.71 -17.51 0.16
C PHE A 475 -10.85 -18.25 1.47
N GLU A 476 -9.73 -18.62 2.06
CA GLU A 476 -9.71 -19.33 3.33
C GLU A 476 -9.35 -18.37 4.47
N VAL A 477 -10.16 -18.44 5.54
CA VAL A 477 -9.91 -17.76 6.81
C VAL A 477 -9.64 -18.84 7.85
N THR A 478 -8.45 -18.85 8.42
CA THR A 478 -8.00 -19.94 9.30
C THR A 478 -8.57 -19.85 10.70
N LYS A 479 -8.81 -18.64 11.19
CA LYS A 479 -9.26 -18.38 12.56
C LYS A 479 -9.98 -17.05 12.64
N PHE A 480 -10.97 -16.99 13.51
CA PHE A 480 -11.65 -15.76 13.89
C PHE A 480 -11.37 -15.40 15.36
N TYR A 481 -11.26 -14.11 15.62
CA TYR A 481 -11.21 -13.48 16.93
C TYR A 481 -12.50 -12.68 17.11
N GLU A 482 -13.28 -13.02 18.13
CA GLU A 482 -14.53 -12.34 18.43
C GLU A 482 -14.27 -11.19 19.42
N PRO A 483 -14.96 -10.04 19.29
CA PRO A 483 -14.76 -8.91 20.19
C PRO A 483 -15.29 -9.21 21.60
N ASN A 484 -14.55 -8.76 22.61
CA ASN A 484 -14.94 -8.83 24.02
C ASN A 484 -15.56 -7.50 24.45
N GLU A 485 -16.84 -7.50 24.80
CA GLU A 485 -17.59 -6.29 25.17
C GLU A 485 -16.96 -5.50 26.31
N LYS A 486 -16.38 -6.16 27.32
CA LYS A 486 -15.72 -5.47 28.44
C LYS A 486 -14.46 -4.73 27.98
N ASN A 487 -13.67 -5.38 27.12
CA ASN A 487 -12.46 -4.79 26.58
C ASN A 487 -12.78 -3.62 25.61
N MET A 488 -13.86 -3.74 24.83
CA MET A 488 -14.33 -2.68 23.93
C MET A 488 -14.56 -1.37 24.67
N ILE A 489 -15.21 -1.42 25.84
CA ILE A 489 -15.47 -0.23 26.67
C ILE A 489 -14.15 0.40 27.16
N ILE A 490 -13.21 -0.43 27.62
CA ILE A 490 -11.90 0.04 28.09
C ILE A 490 -11.13 0.71 26.96
N TYR A 491 -11.01 0.04 25.82
CA TYR A 491 -10.31 0.57 24.64
C TYR A 491 -10.99 1.82 24.06
N GLN A 492 -12.32 1.90 24.11
CA GLN A 492 -13.04 3.11 23.69
C GLN A 492 -12.64 4.33 24.55
N ASN A 493 -12.53 4.16 25.87
CA ASN A 493 -12.10 5.22 26.78
C ASN A 493 -10.63 5.61 26.53
N ALA A 494 -9.77 4.63 26.30
CA ALA A 494 -8.36 4.88 25.97
C ALA A 494 -8.20 5.59 24.62
N MET A 495 -8.99 5.23 23.62
CA MET A 495 -9.03 5.89 22.32
C MET A 495 -9.49 7.34 22.42
N ASN A 496 -10.52 7.64 23.22
CA ASN A 496 -10.98 9.00 23.48
C ASN A 496 -9.86 9.83 24.14
N ARG A 497 -9.13 9.26 25.08
CA ARG A 497 -7.98 9.90 25.73
C ARG A 497 -6.83 10.17 24.73
N GLN A 498 -6.61 9.27 23.75
CA GLN A 498 -5.66 9.50 22.67
C GLN A 498 -6.11 10.67 21.77
N GLU A 499 -7.39 10.77 21.41
CA GLU A 499 -7.94 11.87 20.62
C GLU A 499 -7.86 13.21 21.37
N GLU A 500 -8.09 13.23 22.67
CA GLU A 500 -7.91 14.42 23.49
C GLU A 500 -6.45 14.89 23.51
N LEU A 501 -5.49 13.97 23.66
CA LEU A 501 -4.07 14.29 23.60
C LEU A 501 -3.68 14.82 22.21
N TYR A 502 -4.18 14.17 21.15
CA TYR A 502 -3.96 14.60 19.76
C TYR A 502 -4.45 16.03 19.53
N SER A 503 -5.67 16.34 19.97
CA SER A 503 -6.25 17.67 19.82
C SER A 503 -5.47 18.75 20.58
N LYS A 504 -4.87 18.43 21.72
CA LYS A 504 -4.06 19.38 22.50
C LYS A 504 -2.70 19.70 21.84
N ILE A 505 -2.19 18.82 20.99
CA ILE A 505 -0.84 18.97 20.41
C ILE A 505 -0.89 19.43 18.96
N PHE A 506 -1.89 18.98 18.17
CA PHE A 506 -1.93 19.15 16.72
C PHE A 506 -3.17 19.91 16.20
N SER A 507 -4.02 20.47 17.07
CA SER A 507 -5.19 21.27 16.67
C SER A 507 -4.87 22.76 16.57
#